data_c09d085e041b95e1e6fc49cc18e03f40
#
_entry.id   c09d085e041b95e1e6fc49cc18e03f40
#
_cell.length_a   1.000
_cell.length_b   1.000
_cell.length_c   1.000
_cell.angle_alpha   90.00
_cell.angle_beta   90.00
_cell.angle_gamma   90.00
#
_symmetry.space_group_name_H-M   'P 1'
#
loop_
_entity.id
_entity.type
_entity.pdbx_description
1 polymer ?
#
loop_
_entity_poly.entity_id
_entity_poly.type
_entity_poly.pdbx_seq_one_letter_code
_entity_poly.pdbx_strand_id
1 'polypeptide(L)'
;MGKRLGRQRLYSLEKKGKESTNRPGPGISDAVVSSKVSRDGAQITTEIIVDLGTSKAAIKSKNTENDVIGVDGGGAAYLTRLTEAENGVVTDAEIVCTEAPATGEPDLNLTYNASATLAYDSAGGTDKLVDTNADLVKGLNAVGAVNDNSASGDYVYLTVGTGTGPTAGTYSAGKLVIRIYGYAVESDL
;
A
#
# COMPACT_ATOMS: atom_id res chain seq x y z
N MET A 1 25.27 19.12 26.97
CA MET A 1 24.43 20.16 26.32
C MET A 1 23.97 19.63 24.96
N GLY A 2 22.70 19.26 24.81
CA GLY A 2 22.13 18.85 23.52
C GLY A 2 22.00 20.06 22.60
N LYS A 3 22.56 20.01 21.40
CA LYS A 3 22.36 21.05 20.40
C LYS A 3 20.91 21.01 19.91
N ARG A 4 20.12 22.08 20.19
CA ARG A 4 18.80 22.23 19.60
C ARG A 4 18.93 22.33 18.09
N LEU A 5 18.24 21.44 17.38
CA LEU A 5 18.10 21.54 15.92
C LEU A 5 17.33 22.83 15.59
N GLY A 6 17.87 23.63 14.67
CA GLY A 6 17.18 24.83 14.19
C GLY A 6 15.86 24.46 13.46
N ARG A 7 14.86 25.32 13.56
CA ARG A 7 13.52 25.15 12.96
C ARG A 7 13.55 24.70 11.49
N GLN A 8 14.44 25.29 10.68
CA GLN A 8 14.61 24.94 9.27
C GLN A 8 15.12 23.51 9.05
N ARG A 9 15.97 23.02 9.97
CA ARG A 9 16.53 21.66 9.89
C ARG A 9 15.50 20.61 10.32
N LEU A 10 14.67 20.92 11.32
CA LEU A 10 13.49 20.11 11.67
C LEU A 10 12.53 20.02 10.50
N TYR A 11 12.15 21.15 9.91
CA TYR A 11 11.25 21.22 8.76
C TYR A 11 11.79 20.45 7.54
N SER A 12 13.09 20.51 7.27
CA SER A 12 13.68 19.75 6.16
C SER A 12 13.77 18.25 6.43
N LEU A 13 13.85 17.83 7.69
CA LEU A 13 13.80 16.42 8.08
C LEU A 13 12.37 15.86 7.98
N GLU A 14 11.39 16.65 8.39
CA GLU A 14 9.96 16.29 8.26
C GLU A 14 9.57 16.13 6.78
N LYS A 15 9.99 17.04 5.89
CA LYS A 15 9.75 16.92 4.44
C LYS A 15 10.44 15.73 3.76
N LYS A 16 11.52 15.21 4.32
CA LYS A 16 12.22 14.05 3.74
C LYS A 16 11.50 12.72 3.98
N GLY A 17 10.49 12.71 4.84
CA GLY A 17 9.84 11.50 5.31
C GLY A 17 10.76 10.65 6.20
N LYS A 18 10.18 9.81 6.97
CA LYS A 18 10.86 8.76 7.75
C LYS A 18 10.30 7.40 7.32
N GLU A 19 11.06 6.36 7.54
CA GLU A 19 10.52 5.00 7.39
C GLU A 19 9.26 4.85 8.24
N SER A 20 8.22 4.22 7.66
CA SER A 20 7.04 3.83 8.41
C SER A 20 7.43 2.84 9.51
N THR A 21 6.84 3.00 10.68
CA THR A 21 6.99 2.03 11.77
C THR A 21 6.11 0.79 11.55
N ASN A 22 5.12 0.89 10.67
CA ASN A 22 4.22 -0.20 10.29
C ASN A 22 4.85 -1.00 9.13
N ARG A 23 5.57 -2.06 9.49
CA ARG A 23 6.21 -2.94 8.51
C ARG A 23 5.20 -3.81 7.78
N PRO A 24 5.49 -4.22 6.52
CA PRO A 24 4.66 -5.15 5.80
C PRO A 24 4.63 -6.52 6.47
N GLY A 25 3.57 -7.28 6.17
CA GLY A 25 3.41 -8.64 6.63
C GLY A 25 4.41 -9.61 6.00
N PRO A 26 4.70 -10.75 6.66
CA PRO A 26 5.69 -11.70 6.17
C PRO A 26 5.36 -12.32 4.81
N GLY A 27 4.07 -12.35 4.45
CA GLY A 27 3.60 -12.87 3.16
C GLY A 27 3.87 -11.97 1.96
N ILE A 28 4.32 -10.70 2.19
CA ILE A 28 4.78 -9.83 1.10
C ILE A 28 6.21 -9.33 1.34
N SER A 29 6.63 -9.24 2.58
CA SER A 29 7.97 -8.94 3.11
C SER A 29 8.61 -7.60 2.73
N ASP A 30 9.54 -7.15 3.56
CA ASP A 30 10.37 -5.95 3.33
C ASP A 30 11.25 -6.04 2.05
N ALA A 31 11.40 -7.24 1.46
CA ALA A 31 12.16 -7.41 0.24
C ALA A 31 11.43 -6.89 -1.00
N VAL A 32 10.10 -6.81 -0.91
CA VAL A 32 9.18 -6.41 -1.99
C VAL A 32 8.64 -5.01 -1.73
N VAL A 33 8.46 -4.63 -0.48
CA VAL A 33 7.77 -3.41 -0.06
C VAL A 33 8.72 -2.50 0.73
N SER A 34 8.77 -1.24 0.36
CA SER A 34 9.36 -0.19 1.18
C SER A 34 8.34 0.92 1.42
N SER A 35 8.26 1.44 2.63
CA SER A 35 7.31 2.49 2.98
C SER A 35 7.96 3.63 3.75
N LYS A 36 7.49 4.84 3.48
CA LYS A 36 7.88 6.04 4.23
C LYS A 36 6.67 6.93 4.45
N VAL A 37 6.70 7.67 5.54
CA VAL A 37 5.68 8.66 5.89
C VAL A 37 6.32 10.05 5.88
N SER A 38 5.67 10.99 5.24
CA SER A 38 6.07 12.41 5.23
C SER A 38 4.91 13.30 5.65
N ARG A 39 5.22 14.40 6.30
CA ARG A 39 4.24 15.38 6.76
C ARG A 39 4.60 16.78 6.23
N ASP A 40 3.62 17.48 5.68
CA ASP A 40 3.71 18.89 5.28
C ASP A 40 2.52 19.66 5.87
N GLY A 41 2.76 20.36 6.98
CA GLY A 41 1.69 20.96 7.78
C GLY A 41 0.76 19.91 8.39
N ALA A 42 -0.52 20.01 8.11
CA ALA A 42 -1.51 19.02 8.53
C ALA A 42 -1.58 17.81 7.61
N GLN A 43 -1.10 17.92 6.35
CA GLN A 43 -1.16 16.83 5.39
C GLN A 43 -0.08 15.78 5.69
N ILE A 44 -0.49 14.52 5.67
CA ILE A 44 0.36 13.34 5.84
C ILE A 44 0.29 12.51 4.55
N THR A 45 1.44 12.11 4.04
CA THR A 45 1.53 11.22 2.88
C THR A 45 2.31 9.97 3.26
N THR A 46 1.67 8.81 3.13
CA THR A 46 2.32 7.50 3.24
C THR A 46 2.60 7.00 1.83
N GLU A 47 3.88 6.91 1.46
CA GLU A 47 4.31 6.37 0.17
C GLU A 47 4.84 4.96 0.35
N ILE A 48 4.30 4.02 -0.41
CA ILE A 48 4.66 2.61 -0.42
C ILE A 48 5.12 2.26 -1.83
N ILE A 49 6.33 1.72 -1.95
CA ILE A 49 6.85 1.21 -3.22
C ILE A 49 6.80 -0.31 -3.16
N VAL A 50 6.17 -0.92 -4.17
CA VAL A 50 6.03 -2.37 -4.30
C VAL A 50 6.74 -2.83 -5.56
N ASP A 51 7.65 -3.80 -5.45
CA ASP A 51 8.33 -4.48 -6.56
C ASP A 51 7.84 -5.92 -6.65
N LEU A 52 6.85 -6.18 -7.51
CA LEU A 52 6.23 -7.50 -7.69
C LEU A 52 7.17 -8.49 -8.37
N GLY A 53 8.05 -8.00 -9.26
CA GLY A 53 8.93 -8.82 -10.09
C GLY A 53 10.27 -9.15 -9.46
N THR A 54 10.45 -8.88 -8.16
CA THR A 54 11.73 -9.15 -7.51
C THR A 54 12.01 -10.64 -7.36
N SER A 55 13.25 -11.04 -7.64
CA SER A 55 13.70 -12.41 -7.40
C SER A 55 13.82 -12.79 -5.91
N LYS A 56 13.64 -11.82 -5.00
CA LYS A 56 13.74 -12.04 -3.55
C LYS A 56 12.48 -12.67 -2.95
N ALA A 57 11.33 -12.54 -3.62
CA ALA A 57 10.08 -13.14 -3.17
C ALA A 57 9.22 -13.51 -4.38
N ALA A 58 8.66 -14.72 -4.40
CA ALA A 58 7.76 -15.17 -5.46
C ALA A 58 6.34 -14.71 -5.15
N ILE A 59 6.05 -13.44 -5.45
CA ILE A 59 4.69 -12.89 -5.30
C ILE A 59 3.78 -13.50 -6.35
N LYS A 60 2.61 -13.96 -5.93
CA LYS A 60 1.62 -14.65 -6.77
C LYS A 60 0.27 -13.95 -6.72
N SER A 61 -0.48 -14.06 -7.81
CA SER A 61 -1.91 -13.81 -7.87
C SER A 61 -2.68 -15.11 -8.09
N LYS A 62 -3.95 -15.11 -7.73
CA LYS A 62 -4.94 -16.13 -8.09
C LYS A 62 -5.86 -15.62 -9.20
N ASN A 63 -6.76 -16.48 -9.62
CA ASN A 63 -7.79 -16.21 -10.62
C ASN A 63 -9.16 -15.90 -9.99
N THR A 64 -9.17 -15.45 -8.76
CA THR A 64 -10.39 -15.08 -8.03
C THR A 64 -10.33 -13.60 -7.67
N GLU A 65 -11.39 -12.88 -7.99
CA GLU A 65 -11.55 -11.47 -7.61
C GLU A 65 -11.46 -11.27 -6.08
N ASN A 66 -10.83 -10.20 -5.68
CA ASN A 66 -10.58 -9.79 -4.30
C ASN A 66 -9.65 -10.72 -3.50
N ASP A 67 -9.03 -11.74 -4.12
CA ASP A 67 -8.02 -12.53 -3.43
C ASP A 67 -6.74 -11.73 -3.20
N VAL A 68 -6.18 -11.88 -2.02
CA VAL A 68 -4.91 -11.23 -1.62
C VAL A 68 -3.75 -11.80 -2.42
N ILE A 69 -2.93 -10.92 -3.01
CA ILE A 69 -1.66 -11.33 -3.62
C ILE A 69 -0.55 -11.43 -2.58
N GLY A 70 0.36 -12.36 -2.76
CA GLY A 70 1.45 -12.58 -1.80
C GLY A 70 2.28 -13.80 -2.10
N VAL A 71 3.14 -14.16 -1.16
CA VAL A 71 3.95 -15.39 -1.20
C VAL A 71 3.11 -16.56 -0.69
N ASP A 72 3.03 -17.62 -1.48
CA ASP A 72 2.35 -18.85 -1.11
C ASP A 72 3.00 -19.48 0.15
N GLY A 73 2.20 -19.68 1.20
CA GLY A 73 2.70 -20.13 2.50
C GLY A 73 3.48 -19.08 3.30
N GLY A 74 3.58 -17.84 2.82
CA GLY A 74 4.35 -16.77 3.46
C GLY A 74 3.69 -16.12 4.68
N GLY A 75 2.42 -16.41 4.94
CA GLY A 75 1.64 -15.78 6.03
C GLY A 75 0.97 -14.48 5.58
N ALA A 76 0.66 -13.61 6.53
CA ALA A 76 -0.06 -12.36 6.27
C ALA A 76 0.63 -11.47 5.24
N ALA A 77 -0.12 -10.97 4.23
CA ALA A 77 0.44 -10.27 3.07
C ALA A 77 0.02 -8.79 2.99
N TYR A 78 -0.20 -8.13 4.13
CA TYR A 78 -0.51 -6.70 4.15
C TYR A 78 0.74 -5.85 3.83
N LEU A 79 0.51 -4.72 3.18
CA LEU A 79 1.55 -3.73 2.83
C LEU A 79 1.94 -2.87 4.02
N THR A 80 0.94 -2.43 4.78
CA THR A 80 1.08 -1.58 5.97
C THR A 80 -0.17 -1.67 6.83
N ARG A 81 -0.10 -1.15 8.04
CA ARG A 81 -1.26 -0.86 8.88
C ARG A 81 -1.50 0.64 8.89
N LEU A 82 -2.75 1.07 8.74
CA LEU A 82 -3.14 2.46 8.88
C LEU A 82 -3.42 2.77 10.35
N THR A 83 -2.81 3.80 10.87
CA THR A 83 -3.06 4.30 12.22
C THR A 83 -3.21 5.81 12.20
N GLU A 84 -4.11 6.34 13.00
CA GLU A 84 -4.34 7.77 13.09
C GLU A 84 -3.05 8.54 13.50
N ALA A 85 -2.26 7.96 14.41
CA ALA A 85 -1.00 8.55 14.86
C ALA A 85 0.07 8.66 13.77
N GLU A 86 0.11 7.74 12.79
CA GLU A 86 1.12 7.75 11.72
C GLU A 86 0.56 8.30 10.41
N ASN A 87 -0.69 7.99 10.07
CA ASN A 87 -1.30 8.28 8.77
C ASN A 87 -2.35 9.40 8.85
N GLY A 88 -2.76 9.82 10.06
CA GLY A 88 -3.86 10.76 10.25
C GLY A 88 -5.21 10.18 9.86
N VAL A 89 -6.18 11.05 9.62
CA VAL A 89 -7.47 10.70 9.02
C VAL A 89 -7.26 10.51 7.52
N VAL A 90 -7.36 9.30 7.04
CA VAL A 90 -7.15 8.96 5.61
C VAL A 90 -8.31 9.48 4.78
N THR A 91 -8.02 10.19 3.70
CA THR A 91 -9.01 10.81 2.81
C THR A 91 -8.96 10.28 1.39
N ASP A 92 -7.77 9.97 0.89
CA ASP A 92 -7.53 9.57 -0.49
C ASP A 92 -6.40 8.56 -0.59
N ALA A 93 -6.37 7.81 -1.69
CA ALA A 93 -5.25 6.96 -2.06
C ALA A 93 -5.07 6.93 -3.58
N GLU A 94 -3.84 6.63 -4.04
CA GLU A 94 -3.54 6.42 -5.45
C GLU A 94 -2.59 5.26 -5.67
N ILE A 95 -2.70 4.61 -6.81
CA ILE A 95 -1.73 3.64 -7.35
C ILE A 95 -1.16 4.20 -8.63
N VAL A 96 0.14 4.38 -8.69
CA VAL A 96 0.89 4.74 -9.91
C VAL A 96 1.66 3.52 -10.38
N CYS A 97 1.36 3.04 -11.58
CA CYS A 97 2.08 1.94 -12.19
C CYS A 97 3.32 2.47 -12.93
N THR A 98 4.52 2.17 -12.41
CA THR A 98 5.80 2.56 -13.04
C THR A 98 6.37 1.47 -13.94
N GLU A 99 6.01 0.21 -13.69
CA GLU A 99 6.31 -0.95 -14.52
C GLU A 99 5.10 -1.89 -14.50
N ALA A 100 4.58 -2.25 -15.67
CA ALA A 100 3.40 -3.10 -15.78
C ALA A 100 3.63 -4.48 -15.15
N PRO A 101 2.65 -5.03 -14.39
CA PRO A 101 2.70 -6.40 -13.93
C PRO A 101 2.80 -7.38 -15.09
N ALA A 102 3.55 -8.45 -14.91
CA ALA A 102 3.69 -9.51 -15.92
C ALA A 102 3.60 -10.88 -15.28
N THR A 103 3.00 -11.85 -16.00
CA THR A 103 2.79 -13.26 -15.63
C THR A 103 1.86 -13.51 -14.44
N GLY A 104 1.39 -12.48 -13.76
CA GLY A 104 0.32 -12.49 -12.77
C GLY A 104 -0.82 -11.58 -13.21
N GLU A 105 -1.80 -11.38 -12.33
CA GLU A 105 -2.94 -10.50 -12.60
C GLU A 105 -2.50 -9.05 -12.76
N PRO A 106 -2.79 -8.40 -13.89
CA PRO A 106 -2.45 -6.99 -14.09
C PRO A 106 -3.45 -6.02 -13.47
N ASP A 107 -4.71 -6.42 -13.26
CA ASP A 107 -5.73 -5.62 -12.58
C ASP A 107 -5.60 -5.84 -11.07
N LEU A 108 -5.09 -4.85 -10.34
CA LEU A 108 -4.85 -4.91 -8.91
C LEU A 108 -5.53 -3.76 -8.20
N ASN A 109 -6.31 -4.08 -7.18
CA ASN A 109 -6.94 -3.14 -6.29
C ASN A 109 -6.12 -2.93 -5.00
N LEU A 110 -6.30 -1.78 -4.38
CA LEU A 110 -5.84 -1.51 -3.02
C LEU A 110 -7.04 -1.61 -2.08
N THR A 111 -7.05 -2.63 -1.23
CA THR A 111 -8.11 -2.89 -0.26
C THR A 111 -7.64 -2.68 1.15
N TYR A 112 -8.57 -2.50 2.10
CA TYR A 112 -8.27 -2.49 3.52
C TYR A 112 -9.17 -3.48 4.26
N ASN A 113 -8.67 -4.00 5.38
CA ASN A 113 -9.37 -5.01 6.17
C ASN A 113 -8.87 -4.97 7.62
N ALA A 114 -9.78 -5.15 8.57
CA ALA A 114 -9.44 -5.20 9.99
C ALA A 114 -8.57 -6.42 10.38
N SER A 115 -8.56 -7.48 9.57
CA SER A 115 -7.77 -8.66 9.82
C SER A 115 -6.30 -8.45 9.46
N ALA A 116 -5.41 -8.73 10.40
CA ALA A 116 -3.94 -8.73 10.22
C ALA A 116 -3.41 -10.04 9.62
N THR A 117 -4.27 -11.02 9.32
CA THR A 117 -3.83 -12.40 9.05
C THR A 117 -4.13 -12.88 7.63
N LEU A 118 -4.67 -12.03 6.75
CA LEU A 118 -4.97 -12.43 5.39
C LEU A 118 -3.68 -12.73 4.63
N ALA A 119 -3.56 -13.98 4.23
CA ALA A 119 -2.43 -14.50 3.46
C ALA A 119 -2.78 -14.52 1.96
N TYR A 120 -1.81 -14.88 1.12
CA TYR A 120 -2.04 -15.21 -0.27
C TYR A 120 -3.25 -16.15 -0.42
N ASP A 121 -4.10 -15.89 -1.41
CA ASP A 121 -5.30 -16.68 -1.71
C ASP A 121 -6.43 -16.55 -0.65
N SER A 122 -6.33 -15.61 0.27
CA SER A 122 -7.42 -15.26 1.18
C SER A 122 -8.31 -14.19 0.55
N ALA A 123 -9.61 -14.24 0.79
CA ALA A 123 -10.51 -13.16 0.39
C ALA A 123 -10.13 -11.86 1.14
N GLY A 124 -9.67 -10.86 0.41
CA GLY A 124 -9.19 -9.58 0.96
C GLY A 124 -10.28 -8.62 1.39
N GLY A 125 -11.53 -8.94 1.04
CA GLY A 125 -12.69 -8.08 1.29
C GLY A 125 -13.04 -7.19 0.11
N THR A 126 -14.13 -6.44 0.27
CA THR A 126 -14.70 -5.56 -0.78
C THR A 126 -14.43 -4.09 -0.52
N ASP A 127 -13.87 -3.74 0.65
CA ASP A 127 -13.59 -2.36 1.03
C ASP A 127 -12.30 -1.89 0.36
N LYS A 128 -12.42 -0.96 -0.59
CA LYS A 128 -11.33 -0.54 -1.46
C LYS A 128 -10.89 0.88 -1.13
N LEU A 129 -9.58 1.08 -0.99
CA LEU A 129 -8.97 2.41 -1.03
C LEU A 129 -8.83 2.88 -2.48
N VAL A 130 -8.47 1.97 -3.40
CA VAL A 130 -8.41 2.25 -4.84
C VAL A 130 -8.97 1.05 -5.59
N ASP A 131 -9.97 1.32 -6.42
CA ASP A 131 -10.50 0.36 -7.41
C ASP A 131 -9.95 0.76 -8.79
N THR A 132 -9.06 -0.04 -9.35
CA THR A 132 -8.44 0.30 -10.63
C THR A 132 -9.39 0.09 -11.79
N ASN A 133 -10.27 -0.91 -11.71
CA ASN A 133 -11.22 -1.32 -12.77
C ASN A 133 -10.54 -1.53 -14.15
N ALA A 134 -9.24 -1.70 -14.19
CA ALA A 134 -8.47 -1.87 -15.42
C ALA A 134 -7.07 -2.44 -15.14
N ASP A 135 -6.49 -3.05 -16.16
CA ASP A 135 -5.10 -3.51 -16.12
C ASP A 135 -4.13 -2.36 -15.82
N LEU A 136 -3.24 -2.57 -14.89
CA LEU A 136 -2.17 -1.65 -14.58
C LEU A 136 -1.14 -1.64 -15.71
N VAL A 137 -1.16 -0.58 -16.51
CA VAL A 137 -0.16 -0.34 -17.55
C VAL A 137 0.81 0.76 -17.10
N LYS A 138 2.03 0.72 -17.59
CA LYS A 138 3.03 1.75 -17.25
C LYS A 138 2.50 3.16 -17.53
N GLY A 139 2.51 4.01 -16.52
CA GLY A 139 2.02 5.39 -16.55
C GLY A 139 0.55 5.54 -16.13
N LEU A 140 -0.17 4.44 -15.85
CA LEU A 140 -1.51 4.52 -15.25
C LEU A 140 -1.39 5.10 -13.84
N ASN A 141 -2.29 6.02 -13.52
CA ASN A 141 -2.55 6.53 -12.19
C ASN A 141 -4.02 6.28 -11.85
N ALA A 142 -4.30 5.36 -10.94
CA ALA A 142 -5.64 5.11 -10.42
C ALA A 142 -5.79 5.79 -9.05
N VAL A 143 -6.88 6.52 -8.89
CA VAL A 143 -7.17 7.30 -7.66
C VAL A 143 -8.46 6.79 -7.05
N GLY A 144 -8.47 6.62 -5.74
CA GLY A 144 -9.63 6.29 -4.94
C GLY A 144 -9.83 7.29 -3.81
N ALA A 145 -11.07 7.47 -3.39
CA ALA A 145 -11.44 8.32 -2.26
C ALA A 145 -11.98 7.47 -1.12
N VAL A 146 -11.51 7.72 0.09
CA VAL A 146 -12.05 7.13 1.31
C VAL A 146 -13.12 8.08 1.85
N ASN A 147 -14.38 7.66 1.75
CA ASN A 147 -15.51 8.52 2.11
C ASN A 147 -15.78 8.63 3.61
N ASP A 148 -15.14 7.78 4.40
CA ASP A 148 -15.19 7.83 5.86
C ASP A 148 -13.84 7.37 6.43
N ASN A 149 -13.61 7.61 7.71
CA ASN A 149 -12.37 7.18 8.39
C ASN A 149 -12.38 5.67 8.71
N SER A 150 -13.11 4.85 7.97
CA SER A 150 -13.29 3.43 8.23
C SER A 150 -11.98 2.63 8.14
N ALA A 151 -11.03 3.11 7.35
CA ALA A 151 -9.73 2.45 7.19
C ALA A 151 -8.77 2.63 8.38
N SER A 152 -9.09 3.50 9.37
CA SER A 152 -8.19 3.71 10.51
C SER A 152 -8.16 2.48 11.43
N GLY A 153 -6.96 1.99 11.67
CA GLY A 153 -6.70 0.76 12.43
C GLY A 153 -6.57 -0.49 11.58
N ASP A 154 -6.96 -0.43 10.29
CA ASP A 154 -7.00 -1.54 9.37
C ASP A 154 -5.66 -1.77 8.63
N TYR A 155 -5.55 -2.92 8.02
CA TYR A 155 -4.41 -3.38 7.24
C TYR A 155 -4.69 -3.23 5.75
N VAL A 156 -3.72 -2.72 5.01
CA VAL A 156 -3.81 -2.48 3.56
C VAL A 156 -3.23 -3.65 2.79
N TYR A 157 -3.97 -4.12 1.79
CA TYR A 157 -3.61 -5.26 0.95
C TYR A 157 -3.65 -4.88 -0.52
N LEU A 158 -2.84 -5.55 -1.34
CA LEU A 158 -3.10 -5.65 -2.77
C LEU A 158 -3.95 -6.88 -3.03
N THR A 159 -5.01 -6.70 -3.81
CA THR A 159 -5.93 -7.77 -4.18
C THR A 159 -6.13 -7.81 -5.68
N VAL A 160 -6.54 -8.96 -6.18
CA VAL A 160 -6.94 -9.17 -7.57
C VAL A 160 -8.15 -8.31 -7.88
N GLY A 161 -8.13 -7.60 -9.00
CA GLY A 161 -9.24 -6.76 -9.48
C GLY A 161 -10.37 -7.55 -10.13
N THR A 162 -11.33 -6.81 -10.70
CA THR A 162 -12.57 -7.34 -11.29
C THR A 162 -12.50 -7.55 -12.80
N GLY A 163 -11.33 -7.31 -13.40
CA GLY A 163 -11.11 -7.37 -14.85
C GLY A 163 -11.52 -8.69 -15.51
N THR A 164 -11.49 -8.73 -16.82
CA THR A 164 -11.92 -9.87 -17.64
C THR A 164 -11.02 -11.10 -17.43
N GLY A 165 -11.40 -11.92 -16.47
CA GLY A 165 -10.75 -13.22 -16.22
C GLY A 165 -9.41 -13.09 -15.51
N PRO A 166 -9.44 -12.92 -14.16
CA PRO A 166 -8.21 -12.83 -13.36
C PRO A 166 -7.22 -13.93 -13.69
N THR A 167 -5.94 -13.57 -13.79
CA THR A 167 -4.86 -14.47 -14.18
C THR A 167 -4.09 -14.94 -12.95
N ALA A 168 -4.06 -16.26 -12.74
CA ALA A 168 -3.20 -16.85 -11.71
C ALA A 168 -1.76 -16.94 -12.22
N GLY A 169 -0.79 -16.49 -11.41
CA GLY A 169 0.61 -16.61 -11.80
C GLY A 169 1.57 -16.01 -10.77
N THR A 170 2.85 -16.29 -10.98
CA THR A 170 3.94 -15.64 -10.24
C THR A 170 4.39 -14.43 -11.05
N TYR A 171 4.43 -13.27 -10.43
CA TYR A 171 4.89 -12.05 -11.10
C TYR A 171 6.36 -12.16 -11.48
N SER A 172 6.66 -11.78 -12.74
CA SER A 172 8.02 -11.66 -13.26
C SER A 172 8.46 -10.21 -13.44
N ALA A 173 7.51 -9.27 -13.40
CA ALA A 173 7.71 -7.83 -13.44
C ALA A 173 6.54 -7.12 -12.74
N GLY A 174 6.68 -5.83 -12.50
CA GLY A 174 5.66 -4.95 -11.95
C GLY A 174 6.20 -4.09 -10.82
N LYS A 175 6.08 -2.77 -10.98
CA LYS A 175 6.44 -1.81 -9.92
C LYS A 175 5.35 -0.78 -9.74
N LEU A 176 4.92 -0.64 -8.50
CA LEU A 176 3.85 0.25 -8.10
C LEU A 176 4.38 1.27 -7.10
N VAL A 177 3.93 2.50 -7.22
CA VAL A 177 4.04 3.52 -6.18
C VAL A 177 2.62 3.79 -5.69
N ILE A 178 2.39 3.48 -4.43
CA ILE A 178 1.10 3.69 -3.77
C ILE A 178 1.27 4.88 -2.85
N ARG A 179 0.34 5.83 -2.88
CA ARG A 179 0.29 6.93 -1.93
C ARG A 179 -1.05 6.95 -1.25
N ILE A 180 -1.01 7.09 0.08
CA ILE A 180 -2.19 7.22 0.92
C ILE A 180 -2.07 8.60 1.58
N TYR A 181 -3.11 9.40 1.43
CA TYR A 181 -3.17 10.76 1.92
C TYR A 181 -4.07 10.84 3.13
N GLY A 182 -3.61 11.56 4.14
CA GLY A 182 -4.37 11.79 5.35
C GLY A 182 -4.07 13.17 5.95
N TYR A 183 -4.82 13.52 6.98
CA TYR A 183 -4.65 14.76 7.71
C TYR A 183 -4.49 14.49 9.20
N ALA A 184 -3.54 15.18 9.81
CA ALA A 184 -3.35 15.14 11.25
C ALA A 184 -4.60 15.65 11.98
N VAL A 185 -4.97 14.99 13.06
CA VAL A 185 -6.02 15.49 13.93
C VAL A 185 -5.54 16.70 14.72
N GLU A 186 -6.48 17.52 15.19
CA GLU A 186 -6.19 18.79 15.86
C GLU A 186 -5.29 18.65 17.09
N SER A 187 -5.35 17.50 17.80
CA SER A 187 -4.49 17.19 18.94
C SER A 187 -3.01 17.02 18.58
N ASP A 188 -2.68 16.85 17.29
CA ASP A 188 -1.33 16.55 16.78
C ASP A 188 -0.72 17.75 16.03
N LEU A 189 -1.45 18.85 15.95
CA LEU A 189 -1.01 20.13 15.38
C LEU A 189 -0.41 21.04 16.45
#